data_1ff762735fa89ac5371b9a1169569034
#
_entry.id   1ff762735fa89ac5371b9a1169569034
#
_cell.length_a   1.000
_cell.length_b   1.000
_cell.length_c   1.000
_cell.angle_alpha   90.00
_cell.angle_beta   90.00
_cell.angle_gamma   90.00
#
_symmetry.space_group_name_H-M   'P 1'
#
loop_
_entity.id
_entity.type
_entity.pdbx_description
1 polymer ?
#
loop_
_entity_poly.entity_id
_entity_poly.type
_entity_poly.pdbx_seq_one_letter_code
_entity_poly.pdbx_strand_id
1 'polypeptide(L)'
;HLAIVPSILHYTEPGDIVLDGFGGSGMTGVAAQWCGSAPAVYRYELETEWKKQGKAEPKWGARRVILNDLSPAATFIAANYNLPFDVDAFSRAGKQLLKDVEKEIGWMYETKHSDGKVTGRIEYTVWSEVLSCNSCSGEVVFTEAALDMETYRVDEIITCPHCGVRAS
;
A
#
# COMPACT_ATOMS: atom_id res chain seq x y z
N HIS A 1 5.62 -10.86 5.36
CA HIS A 1 5.62 -12.12 6.13
C HIS A 1 6.41 -13.23 5.44
N LEU A 2 6.44 -13.32 4.11
CA LEU A 2 7.13 -14.40 3.39
C LEU A 2 8.62 -14.54 3.75
N ALA A 3 9.33 -13.43 3.95
CA ALA A 3 10.73 -13.44 4.37
C ALA A 3 10.95 -13.91 5.82
N ILE A 4 9.91 -13.84 6.66
CA ILE A 4 9.99 -14.22 8.09
C ILE A 4 9.75 -15.74 8.26
N VAL A 5 8.90 -16.33 7.42
CA VAL A 5 8.55 -17.77 7.48
C VAL A 5 9.77 -18.69 7.55
N PRO A 6 10.80 -18.52 6.66
CA PRO A 6 11.99 -19.38 6.73
C PRO A 6 12.73 -19.32 8.05
N SER A 7 12.82 -18.15 8.66
CA SER A 7 13.47 -17.98 9.97
C SER A 7 12.68 -18.71 11.08
N ILE A 8 11.36 -18.55 11.11
CA ILE A 8 10.51 -19.24 12.07
C ILE A 8 10.66 -20.76 11.92
N LEU A 9 10.56 -21.28 10.69
CA LEU A 9 10.71 -22.71 10.42
C LEU A 9 12.07 -23.27 10.83
N HIS A 10 13.13 -22.45 10.71
CA HIS A 10 14.50 -22.88 11.03
C HIS A 10 14.76 -23.01 12.53
N TYR A 11 14.22 -22.09 13.33
CA TYR A 11 14.54 -21.98 14.75
C TYR A 11 13.48 -22.55 15.69
N THR A 12 12.34 -23.01 15.17
CA THR A 12 11.21 -23.43 15.99
C THR A 12 10.55 -24.71 15.47
N GLU A 13 9.82 -25.37 16.35
CA GLU A 13 8.98 -26.53 16.07
C GLU A 13 7.49 -26.15 16.01
N PRO A 14 6.63 -26.94 15.34
CA PRO A 14 5.18 -26.74 15.40
C PRO A 14 4.64 -26.63 16.83
N GLY A 15 3.87 -25.58 17.11
CA GLY A 15 3.30 -25.33 18.43
C GLY A 15 4.16 -24.47 19.36
N ASP A 16 5.41 -24.20 19.03
CA ASP A 16 6.26 -23.29 19.79
C ASP A 16 5.70 -21.86 19.82
N ILE A 17 6.22 -21.07 20.76
CA ILE A 17 5.86 -19.66 20.94
C ILE A 17 7.00 -18.80 20.42
N VAL A 18 6.68 -17.95 19.45
CA VAL A 18 7.58 -16.91 18.92
C VAL A 18 7.27 -15.60 19.64
N LEU A 19 8.28 -14.94 20.18
CA LEU A 19 8.16 -13.62 20.77
C LEU A 19 8.73 -12.57 19.82
N ASP A 20 7.93 -11.55 19.52
CA ASP A 20 8.37 -10.36 18.80
C ASP A 20 8.06 -9.12 19.65
N GLY A 21 9.12 -8.53 20.21
CA GLY A 21 9.04 -7.36 21.09
C GLY A 21 8.80 -6.04 20.37
N PHE A 22 8.93 -6.01 19.05
CA PHE A 22 8.78 -4.84 18.17
C PHE A 22 7.91 -5.20 16.95
N GLY A 23 6.76 -5.79 17.21
CA GLY A 23 5.91 -6.47 16.25
C GLY A 23 5.37 -5.59 15.10
N GLY A 24 5.37 -4.26 15.24
CA GLY A 24 4.88 -3.34 14.24
C GLY A 24 3.47 -3.70 13.79
N SER A 25 3.27 -3.92 12.51
CA SER A 25 1.99 -4.35 11.94
C SER A 25 1.65 -5.83 12.14
N GLY A 26 2.47 -6.59 12.89
CA GLY A 26 2.19 -7.98 13.25
C GLY A 26 2.52 -9.03 12.18
N MET A 27 3.43 -8.72 11.26
CA MET A 27 3.79 -9.65 10.18
C MET A 27 4.46 -10.93 10.68
N THR A 28 5.10 -10.91 11.84
CA THR A 28 5.64 -12.12 12.50
C THR A 28 4.50 -13.08 12.89
N GLY A 29 3.36 -12.55 13.34
CA GLY A 29 2.18 -13.34 13.63
C GLY A 29 1.60 -14.00 12.39
N VAL A 30 1.46 -13.24 11.30
CA VAL A 30 1.01 -13.76 10.00
C VAL A 30 1.97 -14.87 9.51
N ALA A 31 3.29 -14.66 9.63
CA ALA A 31 4.27 -15.64 9.24
C ALA A 31 4.20 -16.93 10.09
N ALA A 32 3.96 -16.81 11.39
CA ALA A 32 3.79 -17.95 12.29
C ALA A 32 2.55 -18.80 11.92
N GLN A 33 1.45 -18.16 11.53
CA GLN A 33 0.26 -18.84 11.00
C GLN A 33 0.56 -19.50 9.65
N TRP A 34 1.29 -18.81 8.77
CA TRP A 34 1.71 -19.34 7.47
C TRP A 34 2.57 -20.59 7.55
N CYS A 35 3.34 -20.75 8.60
CA CYS A 35 4.05 -22.02 8.85
C CYS A 35 3.10 -23.23 8.87
N GLY A 36 1.82 -23.03 9.22
CA GLY A 36 0.80 -24.08 9.22
C GLY A 36 -0.10 -24.11 7.97
N SER A 37 -0.26 -22.98 7.28
CA SER A 37 -1.26 -22.80 6.22
C SER A 37 -0.70 -22.38 4.87
N ALA A 38 0.64 -22.33 4.71
CA ALA A 38 1.26 -21.91 3.45
C ALA A 38 0.80 -22.79 2.28
N PRO A 39 0.56 -22.17 1.09
CA PRO A 39 0.20 -22.89 -0.13
C PRO A 39 1.26 -23.92 -0.52
N ALA A 40 0.82 -25.01 -1.16
CA ALA A 40 1.71 -26.11 -1.58
C ALA A 40 2.87 -25.64 -2.47
N VAL A 41 2.61 -24.68 -3.36
CA VAL A 41 3.65 -24.10 -4.24
C VAL A 41 4.76 -23.46 -3.41
N TYR A 42 4.42 -22.61 -2.44
CA TYR A 42 5.41 -21.95 -1.59
C TYR A 42 6.19 -22.97 -0.75
N ARG A 43 5.52 -24.00 -0.20
CA ARG A 43 6.20 -25.08 0.53
C ARG A 43 7.22 -25.78 -0.33
N TYR A 44 6.83 -26.20 -1.53
CA TYR A 44 7.71 -26.89 -2.47
C TYR A 44 8.93 -26.06 -2.87
N GLU A 45 8.74 -24.78 -3.13
CA GLU A 45 9.83 -23.85 -3.47
C GLU A 45 10.83 -23.73 -2.32
N LEU A 46 10.33 -23.51 -1.10
CA LEU A 46 11.18 -23.39 0.09
C LEU A 46 11.92 -24.68 0.44
N GLU A 47 11.26 -25.81 0.38
CA GLU A 47 11.86 -27.12 0.62
C GLU A 47 12.95 -27.43 -0.41
N THR A 48 12.69 -27.10 -1.67
CA THR A 48 13.68 -27.26 -2.77
C THR A 48 14.91 -26.39 -2.52
N GLU A 49 14.71 -25.15 -2.11
CA GLU A 49 15.80 -24.24 -1.80
C GLU A 49 16.61 -24.69 -0.58
N TRP A 50 15.94 -25.12 0.47
CA TRP A 50 16.61 -25.64 1.67
C TRP A 50 17.42 -26.91 1.37
N LYS A 51 16.89 -27.79 0.52
CA LYS A 51 17.62 -28.98 0.09
C LYS A 51 18.90 -28.63 -0.69
N LYS A 52 18.84 -27.62 -1.57
CA LYS A 52 20.04 -27.12 -2.27
C LYS A 52 21.07 -26.54 -1.32
N GLN A 53 20.63 -25.91 -0.25
CA GLN A 53 21.50 -25.32 0.80
C GLN A 53 22.00 -26.36 1.82
N GLY A 54 21.64 -27.63 1.70
CA GLY A 54 22.01 -28.67 2.66
C GLY A 54 21.35 -28.52 4.03
N LYS A 55 20.25 -27.76 4.13
CA LYS A 55 19.47 -27.60 5.36
C LYS A 55 18.56 -28.80 5.60
N ALA A 56 18.22 -29.02 6.86
CA ALA A 56 17.20 -30.01 7.23
C ALA A 56 15.84 -29.60 6.67
N GLU A 57 15.00 -30.59 6.38
CA GLU A 57 13.65 -30.37 5.90
C GLU A 57 12.83 -29.56 6.91
N PRO A 58 12.09 -28.52 6.47
CA PRO A 58 11.32 -27.68 7.38
C PRO A 58 10.14 -28.44 7.98
N LYS A 59 9.96 -28.30 9.29
CA LYS A 59 8.82 -28.88 9.99
C LYS A 59 7.63 -27.93 9.93
N TRP A 60 6.78 -28.14 8.96
CA TRP A 60 5.56 -27.35 8.78
C TRP A 60 4.57 -27.56 9.93
N GLY A 61 3.87 -26.51 10.29
CA GLY A 61 2.86 -26.47 11.34
C GLY A 61 2.76 -25.05 11.93
N ALA A 62 1.61 -24.67 12.41
CA ALA A 62 1.41 -23.34 13.01
C ALA A 62 2.24 -23.18 14.29
N ARG A 63 2.75 -21.96 14.50
CA ARG A 63 3.35 -21.52 15.77
C ARG A 63 2.41 -20.51 16.42
N ARG A 64 2.49 -20.43 17.74
CA ARG A 64 1.87 -19.34 18.49
C ARG A 64 2.79 -18.14 18.51
N VAL A 65 2.23 -16.93 18.68
CA VAL A 65 3.05 -15.73 18.71
C VAL A 65 2.60 -14.80 19.84
N ILE A 66 3.57 -14.16 20.46
CA ILE A 66 3.36 -13.01 21.35
C ILE A 66 3.94 -11.79 20.64
N LEU A 67 3.06 -10.87 20.27
CA LEU A 67 3.44 -9.61 19.62
C LEU A 67 3.34 -8.50 20.66
N ASN A 68 4.37 -7.70 20.75
CA ASN A 68 4.41 -6.48 21.56
C ASN A 68 4.90 -5.32 20.72
N ASP A 69 4.35 -4.13 20.98
CA ASP A 69 4.83 -2.87 20.39
C ASP A 69 4.51 -1.71 21.32
N LEU A 70 5.33 -0.67 21.30
CA LEU A 70 5.10 0.55 22.08
C LEU A 70 3.98 1.42 21.50
N SER A 71 3.72 1.28 20.19
CA SER A 71 2.69 2.05 19.49
C SER A 71 1.31 1.39 19.62
N PRO A 72 0.31 2.06 20.22
CA PRO A 72 -1.08 1.58 20.22
C PRO A 72 -1.65 1.36 18.81
N ALA A 73 -1.24 2.18 17.84
CA ALA A 73 -1.64 2.01 16.45
C ALA A 73 -1.06 0.73 15.83
N ALA A 74 0.22 0.42 16.11
CA ALA A 74 0.85 -0.80 15.65
C ALA A 74 0.17 -2.04 16.26
N THR A 75 -0.08 -2.06 17.55
CA THR A 75 -0.76 -3.18 18.22
C THR A 75 -2.20 -3.36 17.73
N PHE A 76 -2.92 -2.28 17.44
CA PHE A 76 -4.25 -2.34 16.82
C PHE A 76 -4.20 -2.97 15.41
N ILE A 77 -3.25 -2.55 14.58
CA ILE A 77 -3.05 -3.13 13.24
C ILE A 77 -2.67 -4.61 13.35
N ALA A 78 -1.71 -4.94 14.22
CA ALA A 78 -1.26 -6.31 14.45
C ALA A 78 -2.41 -7.23 14.89
N ALA A 79 -3.29 -6.76 15.79
CA ALA A 79 -4.47 -7.50 16.22
C ALA A 79 -5.42 -7.79 15.04
N ASN A 80 -5.69 -6.79 14.20
CA ASN A 80 -6.59 -6.95 13.06
C ASN A 80 -6.03 -7.90 11.98
N TYR A 81 -4.70 -7.99 11.83
CA TYR A 81 -4.09 -8.97 10.91
C TYR A 81 -4.08 -10.39 11.46
N ASN A 82 -4.09 -10.57 12.77
CA ASN A 82 -3.82 -11.86 13.39
C ASN A 82 -5.04 -12.50 14.07
N LEU A 83 -6.10 -11.73 14.35
CA LEU A 83 -7.32 -12.27 14.93
C LEU A 83 -8.31 -12.71 13.84
N PRO A 84 -9.05 -13.79 14.07
CA PRO A 84 -10.10 -14.21 13.16
C PRO A 84 -11.25 -13.21 13.14
N PHE A 85 -11.86 -12.99 11.97
CA PHE A 85 -13.03 -12.15 11.82
C PHE A 85 -14.00 -12.76 10.79
N ASP A 86 -15.27 -12.36 10.85
CA ASP A 86 -16.29 -12.75 9.87
C ASP A 86 -16.11 -11.90 8.60
N VAL A 87 -15.56 -12.53 7.56
CA VAL A 87 -15.28 -11.90 6.26
C VAL A 87 -16.58 -11.39 5.59
N ASP A 88 -17.65 -12.14 5.69
CA ASP A 88 -18.92 -11.78 5.05
C ASP A 88 -19.58 -10.60 5.77
N ALA A 89 -19.57 -10.61 7.11
CA ALA A 89 -20.05 -9.48 7.91
C ALA A 89 -19.23 -8.23 7.64
N PHE A 90 -17.90 -8.34 7.61
CA PHE A 90 -17.01 -7.23 7.28
C PHE A 90 -17.29 -6.67 5.88
N SER A 91 -17.42 -7.54 4.88
CA SER A 91 -17.68 -7.14 3.49
C SER A 91 -19.03 -6.43 3.34
N ARG A 92 -20.06 -6.91 4.04
CA ARG A 92 -21.38 -6.25 4.06
C ARG A 92 -21.31 -4.87 4.73
N ALA A 93 -20.67 -4.79 5.89
CA ALA A 93 -20.51 -3.53 6.62
C ALA A 93 -19.68 -2.51 5.81
N GLY A 94 -18.58 -2.94 5.20
CA GLY A 94 -17.75 -2.09 4.35
C GLY A 94 -18.50 -1.54 3.13
N LYS A 95 -19.26 -2.38 2.45
CA LYS A 95 -20.10 -1.94 1.32
C LYS A 95 -21.18 -0.97 1.74
N GLN A 96 -21.78 -1.17 2.92
CA GLN A 96 -22.78 -0.25 3.45
C GLN A 96 -22.15 1.09 3.82
N LEU A 97 -21.02 1.07 4.52
CA LEU A 97 -20.26 2.28 4.88
C LEU A 97 -19.90 3.10 3.64
N LEU A 98 -19.38 2.46 2.58
CA LEU A 98 -19.04 3.16 1.34
C LEU A 98 -20.25 3.83 0.70
N LYS A 99 -21.42 3.17 0.69
CA LYS A 99 -22.66 3.78 0.19
C LYS A 99 -23.11 4.99 1.01
N ASP A 100 -22.98 4.89 2.33
CA ASP A 100 -23.39 5.98 3.24
C ASP A 100 -22.46 7.18 3.09
N VAL A 101 -21.15 6.94 3.03
CA VAL A 101 -20.13 7.97 2.77
C VAL A 101 -20.32 8.61 1.39
N GLU A 102 -20.56 7.80 0.35
CA GLU A 102 -20.79 8.32 -0.99
C GLU A 102 -22.04 9.20 -1.06
N LYS A 103 -23.11 8.83 -0.35
CA LYS A 103 -24.32 9.62 -0.26
C LYS A 103 -24.11 10.96 0.47
N GLU A 104 -23.26 10.98 1.50
CA GLU A 104 -23.01 12.16 2.32
C GLU A 104 -22.01 13.11 1.67
N ILE A 105 -20.88 12.58 1.20
CA ILE A 105 -19.75 13.39 0.73
C ILE A 105 -19.30 13.08 -0.71
N GLY A 106 -20.04 12.25 -1.45
CA GLY A 106 -19.70 11.88 -2.84
C GLY A 106 -19.57 13.10 -3.77
N TRP A 107 -20.27 14.18 -3.47
CA TRP A 107 -20.18 15.44 -4.20
C TRP A 107 -18.76 16.03 -4.26
N MET A 108 -17.89 15.69 -3.29
CA MET A 108 -16.48 16.12 -3.30
C MET A 108 -15.67 15.52 -4.47
N TYR A 109 -16.17 14.44 -5.02
CA TYR A 109 -15.56 13.73 -6.15
C TYR A 109 -16.24 14.05 -7.48
N GLU A 110 -17.17 15.01 -7.51
CA GLU A 110 -17.79 15.45 -8.74
C GLU A 110 -16.97 16.57 -9.40
N THR A 111 -16.82 16.47 -10.71
CA THR A 111 -16.15 17.47 -11.52
C THR A 111 -16.90 17.69 -12.83
N LYS A 112 -16.79 18.88 -13.38
CA LYS A 112 -17.33 19.17 -14.71
C LYS A 112 -16.35 18.68 -15.78
N HIS A 113 -16.89 18.02 -16.78
CA HIS A 113 -16.12 17.67 -17.98
C HIS A 113 -15.66 18.94 -18.70
N SER A 114 -14.66 18.83 -19.59
CA SER A 114 -14.08 19.94 -20.35
C SER A 114 -15.10 20.73 -21.17
N ASP A 115 -16.24 20.12 -21.53
CA ASP A 115 -17.37 20.78 -22.20
C ASP A 115 -18.24 21.67 -21.29
N GLY A 116 -18.00 21.60 -19.97
CA GLY A 116 -18.74 22.34 -18.94
C GLY A 116 -20.19 21.89 -18.72
N LYS A 117 -20.68 20.92 -19.48
CA LYS A 117 -22.09 20.48 -19.46
C LYS A 117 -22.30 19.16 -18.71
N VAL A 118 -21.38 18.24 -18.84
CA VAL A 118 -21.47 16.91 -18.23
C VAL A 118 -20.71 16.93 -16.91
N THR A 119 -21.35 16.38 -15.85
CA THR A 119 -20.69 16.12 -14.57
C THR A 119 -20.12 14.71 -14.60
N GLY A 120 -18.86 14.56 -14.27
CA GLY A 120 -18.17 13.30 -14.12
C GLY A 120 -17.68 13.10 -12.69
N ARG A 121 -17.08 11.95 -12.45
CA ARG A 121 -16.44 11.63 -11.18
C ARG A 121 -14.92 11.71 -11.34
N ILE A 122 -14.25 12.32 -10.36
CA ILE A 122 -12.79 12.40 -10.31
C ILE A 122 -12.25 10.99 -10.02
N GLU A 123 -11.39 10.49 -10.90
CA GLU A 123 -10.66 9.22 -10.68
C GLU A 123 -9.35 9.46 -9.95
N TYR A 124 -8.66 10.54 -10.31
CA TYR A 124 -7.44 10.98 -9.64
C TYR A 124 -7.24 12.50 -9.85
N THR A 125 -6.43 13.10 -8.99
CA THR A 125 -6.06 14.51 -9.07
C THR A 125 -4.57 14.61 -9.33
N VAL A 126 -4.20 15.34 -10.40
CA VAL A 126 -2.80 15.65 -10.69
C VAL A 126 -2.42 16.92 -9.93
N TRP A 127 -1.44 16.82 -9.07
CA TRP A 127 -0.84 17.95 -8.36
C TRP A 127 0.31 18.51 -9.18
N SER A 128 0.43 19.83 -9.19
CA SER A 128 1.48 20.55 -9.89
C SER A 128 2.21 21.48 -8.95
N GLU A 129 3.49 21.64 -9.16
CA GLU A 129 4.25 22.74 -8.58
C GLU A 129 3.87 24.05 -9.27
N VAL A 130 3.87 25.14 -8.49
CA VAL A 130 3.73 26.49 -8.96
C VAL A 130 5.09 27.19 -8.81
N LEU A 131 5.69 27.54 -9.92
CA LEU A 131 6.99 28.17 -10.01
C LEU A 131 6.84 29.69 -10.13
N SER A 132 7.85 30.43 -9.69
CA SER A 132 7.92 31.88 -9.88
C SER A 132 8.85 32.19 -11.05
N CYS A 133 8.39 32.97 -12.01
CA CYS A 133 9.20 33.39 -13.15
C CYS A 133 10.32 34.36 -12.70
N ASN A 134 11.58 34.04 -13.00
CA ASN A 134 12.73 34.84 -12.62
C ASN A 134 12.76 36.24 -13.29
N SER A 135 12.02 36.43 -14.40
CA SER A 135 11.99 37.69 -15.14
C SER A 135 10.85 38.63 -14.73
N CYS A 136 9.66 38.10 -14.41
CA CYS A 136 8.50 38.93 -14.11
C CYS A 136 7.83 38.60 -12.78
N SER A 137 8.35 37.61 -12.03
CA SER A 137 7.78 37.11 -10.78
C SER A 137 6.35 36.58 -10.88
N GLY A 138 5.84 36.36 -12.09
CA GLY A 138 4.53 35.75 -12.32
C GLY A 138 4.53 34.28 -11.98
N GLU A 139 3.40 33.76 -11.51
CA GLU A 139 3.23 32.35 -11.20
C GLU A 139 3.13 31.51 -12.49
N VAL A 140 3.86 30.40 -12.53
CA VAL A 140 3.88 29.45 -13.64
C VAL A 140 3.49 28.08 -13.11
N VAL A 141 2.31 27.62 -13.47
CA VAL A 141 1.86 26.26 -13.13
C VAL A 141 2.60 25.26 -14.02
N PHE A 142 3.43 24.41 -13.43
CA PHE A 142 4.33 23.52 -14.16
C PHE A 142 3.58 22.60 -15.14
N THR A 143 2.49 21.98 -14.71
CA THR A 143 1.72 21.09 -15.59
C THR A 143 1.09 21.79 -16.78
N GLU A 144 0.74 23.06 -16.66
CA GLU A 144 0.16 23.86 -17.77
C GLU A 144 1.22 24.37 -18.72
N ALA A 145 2.41 24.66 -18.21
CA ALA A 145 3.49 25.29 -18.97
C ALA A 145 4.49 24.31 -19.58
N ALA A 146 4.59 23.09 -19.05
CA ALA A 146 5.61 22.11 -19.42
C ALA A 146 5.07 20.73 -19.77
N LEU A 147 3.83 20.36 -19.39
CA LEU A 147 3.30 19.03 -19.64
C LEU A 147 2.40 18.99 -20.87
N ASP A 148 2.83 18.23 -21.88
CA ASP A 148 1.96 17.89 -23.00
C ASP A 148 0.95 16.81 -22.55
N MET A 149 -0.32 17.19 -22.48
CA MET A 149 -1.40 16.33 -21.99
C MET A 149 -1.80 15.22 -22.99
N GLU A 150 -1.36 15.27 -24.24
CA GLU A 150 -1.61 14.22 -25.22
C GLU A 150 -0.53 13.12 -25.18
N THR A 151 0.72 13.54 -25.07
CA THR A 151 1.87 12.61 -25.09
C THR A 151 2.39 12.25 -23.71
N TYR A 152 1.94 12.94 -22.66
CA TYR A 152 2.44 12.85 -21.26
C TYR A 152 3.96 13.09 -21.17
N ARG A 153 4.51 13.90 -22.07
CA ARG A 153 5.92 14.30 -22.04
C ARG A 153 6.07 15.66 -21.41
N VAL A 154 7.18 15.82 -20.72
CA VAL A 154 7.57 17.10 -20.12
C VAL A 154 8.49 17.80 -21.10
N ASP A 155 8.16 19.05 -21.46
CA ASP A 155 9.02 19.92 -22.27
C ASP A 155 10.24 20.35 -21.45
N GLU A 156 11.42 20.28 -22.05
CA GLU A 156 12.68 20.72 -21.42
C GLU A 156 12.74 22.24 -21.25
N ILE A 157 11.93 22.97 -22.02
CA ILE A 157 11.90 24.44 -22.01
C ILE A 157 10.50 24.92 -21.63
N ILE A 158 10.42 25.58 -20.49
CA ILE A 158 9.19 26.18 -19.98
C ILE A 158 9.07 27.61 -20.47
N THR A 159 7.93 27.97 -21.04
CA THR A 159 7.63 29.33 -21.47
C THR A 159 6.72 30.01 -20.45
N CYS A 160 7.15 31.14 -19.90
CA CYS A 160 6.34 31.90 -18.96
C CYS A 160 5.06 32.43 -19.63
N PRO A 161 3.85 32.13 -19.12
CA PRO A 161 2.61 32.60 -19.72
C PRO A 161 2.40 34.13 -19.59
N HIS A 162 3.13 34.79 -18.69
CA HIS A 162 2.97 36.26 -18.46
C HIS A 162 3.91 37.13 -19.28
N CYS A 163 5.16 36.72 -19.45
CA CYS A 163 6.15 37.56 -20.13
C CYS A 163 6.82 36.90 -21.34
N GLY A 164 6.52 35.62 -21.62
CA GLY A 164 7.06 34.90 -22.77
C GLY A 164 8.52 34.49 -22.66
N VAL A 165 9.20 34.72 -21.51
CA VAL A 165 10.57 34.27 -21.32
C VAL A 165 10.60 32.73 -21.28
N ARG A 166 11.64 32.17 -21.91
CA ARG A 166 11.88 30.72 -21.95
C ARG A 166 13.02 30.36 -21.00
N ALA A 167 12.79 29.33 -20.17
CA ALA A 167 13.76 28.81 -19.21
C ALA A 167 13.80 27.29 -19.31
N SER A 168 14.95 26.69 -19.03
CA SER A 168 15.17 25.25 -18.92
C SER A 168 15.37 24.86 -17.47
#